data_96c0894e682e2bbc1b8713e45e2b8a35
#
_entry.id   96c0894e682e2bbc1b8713e45e2b8a35
#
_cell.length_a   1.000
_cell.length_b   1.000
_cell.length_c   1.000
_cell.angle_alpha   90.00
_cell.angle_beta   90.00
_cell.angle_gamma   90.00
#
_symmetry.space_group_name_H-M   'P 1'
#
loop_
_entity.id
_entity.type
_entity.pdbx_description
1 polymer ?
#
loop_
_entity_poly.entity_id
_entity_poly.type
_entity_poly.pdbx_seq_one_letter_code
_entity_poly.pdbx_strand_id
1 'polypeptide(L)'
;IVFLMVSWPAGATAAPPRQDRARERLVTMRNWKLMQEMDLTGEKAQRVFDILKKYDDKRERLILRRRRLLKALRDETGRAEPSEEVLKRLMKDLVRVNVGLAGLPEEEIKGLSEVFSLQEQARYLLFVERFGREMHRILRESRNPDRRRERPRR
;
A
#
# COMPACT_ATOMS: atom_id res chain seq x y z
N ILE A 1 -26.12 -51.20 -10.73
CA ILE A 1 -25.24 -50.09 -11.19
C ILE A 1 -25.71 -48.84 -10.49
N VAL A 2 -25.03 -48.45 -9.40
CA VAL A 2 -25.36 -47.26 -8.60
C VAL A 2 -24.45 -46.13 -9.07
N PHE A 3 -25.05 -45.10 -9.67
CA PHE A 3 -24.35 -43.87 -10.06
C PHE A 3 -24.22 -42.94 -8.83
N LEU A 4 -23.01 -42.86 -8.25
CA LEU A 4 -22.71 -41.87 -7.23
C LEU A 4 -22.44 -40.52 -7.92
N MET A 5 -23.39 -39.59 -7.85
CA MET A 5 -23.18 -38.20 -8.19
C MET A 5 -22.30 -37.55 -7.11
N VAL A 6 -21.08 -37.29 -7.47
CA VAL A 6 -20.17 -36.43 -6.65
C VAL A 6 -20.55 -34.99 -6.93
N SER A 7 -21.27 -34.38 -6.00
CA SER A 7 -21.51 -32.92 -5.98
C SER A 7 -20.22 -32.20 -5.58
N TRP A 8 -19.60 -31.55 -6.55
CA TRP A 8 -18.48 -30.63 -6.33
C TRP A 8 -19.04 -29.32 -5.76
N PRO A 9 -18.65 -28.87 -4.56
CA PRO A 9 -19.04 -27.55 -4.11
C PRO A 9 -18.30 -26.54 -4.97
N ALA A 10 -19.06 -25.75 -5.76
CA ALA A 10 -18.55 -24.56 -6.42
C ALA A 10 -18.08 -23.58 -5.32
N GLY A 11 -16.78 -23.54 -5.09
CA GLY A 11 -16.16 -22.54 -4.22
C GLY A 11 -16.43 -21.16 -4.83
N ALA A 12 -17.41 -20.46 -4.28
CA ALA A 12 -17.60 -19.04 -4.55
C ALA A 12 -16.37 -18.30 -4.04
N THR A 13 -15.42 -18.00 -4.94
CA THR A 13 -14.33 -17.06 -4.67
C THR A 13 -14.97 -15.70 -4.43
N ALA A 14 -15.11 -15.34 -3.15
CA ALA A 14 -15.62 -14.04 -2.75
C ALA A 14 -14.78 -12.96 -3.43
N ALA A 15 -15.45 -12.08 -4.18
CA ALA A 15 -14.77 -10.97 -4.85
C ALA A 15 -14.00 -10.13 -3.81
N PRO A 16 -12.73 -9.77 -4.06
CA PRO A 16 -11.92 -9.02 -3.09
C PRO A 16 -12.64 -7.74 -2.65
N PRO A 17 -12.50 -7.34 -1.38
CA PRO A 17 -13.14 -6.14 -0.86
C PRO A 17 -12.79 -4.92 -1.70
N ARG A 18 -13.70 -3.93 -1.78
CA ARG A 18 -13.54 -2.73 -2.64
C ARG A 18 -12.21 -2.00 -2.43
N GLN A 19 -11.65 -2.05 -1.21
CA GLN A 19 -10.36 -1.42 -0.88
C GLN A 19 -9.18 -2.12 -1.57
N ASP A 20 -9.20 -3.46 -1.67
CA ASP A 20 -8.13 -4.23 -2.33
C ASP A 20 -8.11 -3.94 -3.83
N ARG A 21 -9.28 -3.87 -4.47
CA ARG A 21 -9.39 -3.51 -5.90
C ARG A 21 -8.86 -2.09 -6.20
N ALA A 22 -9.13 -1.12 -5.31
CA ALA A 22 -8.63 0.24 -5.48
C ALA A 22 -7.10 0.28 -5.36
N ARG A 23 -6.55 -0.48 -4.42
CA ARG A 23 -5.10 -0.62 -4.23
C ARG A 23 -4.44 -1.30 -5.43
N GLU A 24 -4.97 -2.40 -5.91
CA GLU A 24 -4.48 -3.12 -7.10
C GLU A 24 -4.42 -2.19 -8.32
N ARG A 25 -5.46 -1.38 -8.54
CA ARG A 25 -5.49 -0.38 -9.62
C ARG A 25 -4.38 0.67 -9.46
N LEU A 26 -4.13 1.14 -8.24
CA LEU A 26 -3.05 2.10 -7.97
C LEU A 26 -1.68 1.50 -8.23
N VAL A 27 -1.45 0.26 -7.81
CA VAL A 27 -0.20 -0.47 -8.06
C VAL A 27 0.00 -0.69 -9.56
N THR A 28 -1.03 -1.13 -10.28
CA THR A 28 -0.98 -1.31 -11.74
C THR A 28 -0.67 -0.01 -12.45
N MET A 29 -1.34 1.09 -12.08
CA MET A 29 -1.09 2.42 -12.67
C MET A 29 0.33 2.92 -12.36
N ARG A 30 0.80 2.75 -11.12
CA ARG A 30 2.18 3.09 -10.74
C ARG A 30 3.19 2.33 -11.59
N ASN A 31 3.02 1.01 -11.68
CA ASN A 31 3.95 0.15 -12.43
C ASN A 31 3.98 0.52 -13.92
N TRP A 32 2.82 0.77 -14.52
CA TRP A 32 2.73 1.21 -15.91
C TRP A 32 3.44 2.56 -16.15
N LYS A 33 3.18 3.57 -15.32
CA LYS A 33 3.86 4.87 -15.40
C LYS A 33 5.37 4.74 -15.18
N LEU A 34 5.77 3.90 -14.21
CA LEU A 34 7.18 3.66 -13.93
C LEU A 34 7.90 3.01 -15.11
N MET A 35 7.26 2.03 -15.77
CA MET A 35 7.80 1.43 -16.99
C MET A 35 8.10 2.47 -18.06
N GLN A 36 7.16 3.40 -18.29
CA GLN A 36 7.32 4.44 -19.30
C GLN A 36 8.39 5.47 -18.93
N GLU A 37 8.43 5.95 -17.69
CA GLU A 37 9.36 6.99 -17.25
C GLU A 37 10.80 6.51 -17.10
N MET A 38 10.98 5.22 -16.81
CA MET A 38 12.29 4.61 -16.58
C MET A 38 12.77 3.73 -17.75
N ASP A 39 11.98 3.66 -18.83
CA ASP A 39 12.24 2.79 -19.98
C ASP A 39 12.49 1.33 -19.59
N LEU A 40 11.71 0.83 -18.61
CA LEU A 40 11.88 -0.52 -18.08
C LEU A 40 11.29 -1.55 -19.05
N THR A 41 12.10 -2.50 -19.47
CA THR A 41 11.69 -3.58 -20.37
C THR A 41 12.22 -4.94 -19.89
N GLY A 42 11.56 -6.01 -20.35
CA GLY A 42 12.02 -7.38 -20.18
C GLY A 42 12.33 -7.77 -18.73
N GLU A 43 13.45 -8.44 -18.54
CA GLU A 43 13.89 -8.98 -17.23
C GLU A 43 14.13 -7.86 -16.19
N LYS A 44 14.64 -6.72 -16.61
CA LYS A 44 14.86 -5.58 -15.69
C LYS A 44 13.54 -5.10 -15.07
N ALA A 45 12.49 -4.96 -15.88
CA ALA A 45 11.17 -4.58 -15.41
C ALA A 45 10.62 -5.60 -14.40
N GLN A 46 10.74 -6.89 -14.70
CA GLN A 46 10.30 -7.97 -13.82
C GLN A 46 11.00 -7.89 -12.46
N ARG A 47 12.33 -7.80 -12.44
CA ARG A 47 13.11 -7.71 -11.20
C ARG A 47 12.74 -6.48 -10.36
N VAL A 48 12.54 -5.33 -11.00
CA VAL A 48 12.09 -4.11 -10.31
C VAL A 48 10.72 -4.31 -9.67
N PHE A 49 9.75 -4.89 -10.39
CA PHE A 49 8.41 -5.10 -9.84
C PHE A 49 8.36 -6.14 -8.73
N ASP A 50 9.20 -7.18 -8.78
CA ASP A 50 9.33 -8.16 -7.70
C ASP A 50 9.86 -7.50 -6.42
N ILE A 51 10.86 -6.62 -6.55
CA ILE A 51 11.38 -5.83 -5.43
C ILE A 51 10.28 -4.92 -4.88
N LEU A 52 9.62 -4.13 -5.73
CA LEU A 52 8.56 -3.21 -5.31
C LEU A 52 7.40 -3.94 -4.62
N LYS A 53 6.99 -5.09 -5.15
CA LYS A 53 5.95 -5.93 -4.55
C LYS A 53 6.32 -6.36 -3.13
N LYS A 54 7.56 -6.80 -2.91
CA LYS A 54 8.06 -7.17 -1.56
C LYS A 54 7.87 -6.02 -0.56
N TYR A 55 8.20 -4.78 -0.96
CA TYR A 55 8.06 -3.60 -0.09
C TYR A 55 6.62 -3.14 0.06
N ASP A 56 5.80 -3.26 -0.98
CA ASP A 56 4.36 -3.02 -0.90
C ASP A 56 3.69 -3.96 0.10
N ASP A 57 4.00 -5.25 0.05
CA ASP A 57 3.48 -6.25 0.98
C ASP A 57 3.96 -6.00 2.43
N LYS A 58 5.22 -5.57 2.60
CA LYS A 58 5.75 -5.17 3.92
C LYS A 58 5.02 -3.94 4.46
N ARG A 59 4.83 -2.92 3.63
CA ARG A 59 4.09 -1.69 3.96
C ARG A 59 2.66 -1.99 4.39
N GLU A 60 1.96 -2.85 3.66
CA GLU A 60 0.61 -3.25 4.00
C GLU A 60 0.52 -3.95 5.35
N ARG A 61 1.38 -4.94 5.61
CA ARG A 61 1.42 -5.60 6.92
C ARG A 61 1.62 -4.61 8.07
N LEU A 62 2.51 -3.64 7.90
CA LEU A 62 2.75 -2.60 8.91
C LEU A 62 1.55 -1.67 9.08
N ILE A 63 0.88 -1.25 8.00
CA ILE A 63 -0.32 -0.42 8.05
C ILE A 63 -1.47 -1.16 8.77
N LEU A 64 -1.69 -2.44 8.46
CA LEU A 64 -2.70 -3.26 9.12
C LEU A 64 -2.39 -3.44 10.60
N ARG A 65 -1.12 -3.68 10.96
CA ARG A 65 -0.70 -3.77 12.36
C ARG A 65 -0.92 -2.44 13.09
N ARG A 66 -0.55 -1.32 12.46
CA ARG A 66 -0.77 0.03 13.01
C ARG A 66 -2.25 0.29 13.30
N ARG A 67 -3.15 -0.07 12.37
CA ARG A 67 -4.60 0.08 12.55
C ARG A 67 -5.12 -0.72 13.74
N ARG A 68 -4.66 -1.99 13.89
CA ARG A 68 -5.03 -2.85 15.02
C ARG A 68 -4.54 -2.27 16.36
N LEU A 69 -3.29 -1.78 16.41
CA LEU A 69 -2.73 -1.16 17.60
C LEU A 69 -3.46 0.12 17.99
N LEU A 70 -3.80 0.98 17.03
CA LEU A 70 -4.59 2.19 17.27
C LEU A 70 -6.01 1.88 17.77
N LYS A 71 -6.62 0.81 17.25
CA LYS A 71 -7.92 0.34 17.76
C LYS A 71 -7.78 -0.15 19.20
N ALA A 72 -6.83 -1.05 19.45
CA ALA A 72 -6.60 -1.58 20.80
C ALA A 72 -6.27 -0.49 21.82
N LEU A 73 -5.51 0.54 21.42
CA LEU A 73 -5.19 1.68 22.27
C LEU A 73 -6.44 2.51 22.61
N ARG A 74 -7.33 2.75 21.63
CA ARG A 74 -8.62 3.42 21.89
C ARG A 74 -9.52 2.60 22.81
N ASP A 75 -9.62 1.30 22.55
CA ASP A 75 -10.45 0.40 23.34
C ASP A 75 -9.94 0.35 24.80
N GLU A 76 -8.62 0.33 25.02
CA GLU A 76 -8.03 0.33 26.36
C GLU A 76 -8.20 1.66 27.09
N THR A 77 -7.98 2.79 26.39
CA THR A 77 -8.17 4.13 26.97
C THR A 77 -9.63 4.45 27.28
N GLY A 78 -10.58 3.77 26.65
CA GLY A 78 -12.01 3.94 26.90
C GLY A 78 -12.57 3.09 28.06
N ARG A 79 -11.75 2.27 28.71
CA ARG A 79 -12.16 1.48 29.89
C ARG A 79 -12.31 2.36 31.12
N ALA A 80 -13.17 1.95 32.04
CA ALA A 80 -13.30 2.62 33.34
C ALA A 80 -11.99 2.54 34.16
N GLU A 81 -11.28 1.40 34.04
CA GLU A 81 -9.98 1.16 34.68
C GLU A 81 -8.99 0.67 33.61
N PRO A 82 -8.28 1.60 32.91
CA PRO A 82 -7.27 1.25 31.94
C PRO A 82 -6.04 0.63 32.61
N SER A 83 -5.51 -0.44 32.01
CA SER A 83 -4.26 -1.06 32.47
C SER A 83 -3.05 -0.30 31.95
N GLU A 84 -2.26 0.29 32.86
CA GLU A 84 -1.02 0.99 32.50
C GLU A 84 -0.03 0.09 31.74
N GLU A 85 0.08 -1.18 32.14
CA GLU A 85 1.00 -2.12 31.49
C GLU A 85 0.57 -2.40 30.06
N VAL A 86 -0.73 -2.59 29.81
CA VAL A 86 -1.27 -2.77 28.46
C VAL A 86 -1.03 -1.52 27.62
N LEU A 87 -1.31 -0.33 28.16
CA LEU A 87 -1.07 0.94 27.47
C LEU A 87 0.41 1.13 27.10
N LYS A 88 1.34 0.89 28.03
CA LYS A 88 2.79 0.97 27.79
C LYS A 88 3.22 0.04 26.65
N ARG A 89 2.74 -1.19 26.65
CA ARG A 89 3.03 -2.17 25.59
C ARG A 89 2.49 -1.71 24.23
N LEU A 90 1.22 -1.29 24.17
CA LEU A 90 0.58 -0.84 22.92
C LEU A 90 1.28 0.39 22.35
N MET A 91 1.63 1.37 23.17
CA MET A 91 2.38 2.56 22.77
C MET A 91 3.76 2.19 22.19
N LYS A 92 4.52 1.32 22.89
CA LYS A 92 5.81 0.83 22.43
C LYS A 92 5.72 0.13 21.08
N ASP A 93 4.72 -0.74 20.90
CA ASP A 93 4.49 -1.44 19.63
C ASP A 93 4.06 -0.50 18.52
N LEU A 94 3.24 0.51 18.81
CA LEU A 94 2.84 1.54 17.85
C LEU A 94 4.04 2.36 17.37
N VAL A 95 4.92 2.76 18.28
CA VAL A 95 6.18 3.47 17.94
C VAL A 95 7.04 2.61 17.02
N ARG A 96 7.25 1.33 17.34
CA ARG A 96 8.02 0.40 16.49
C ARG A 96 7.45 0.28 15.07
N VAL A 97 6.14 0.17 14.96
CA VAL A 97 5.49 0.09 13.65
C VAL A 97 5.66 1.39 12.87
N ASN A 98 5.56 2.55 13.53
CA ASN A 98 5.77 3.84 12.87
C ASN A 98 7.23 4.00 12.39
N VAL A 99 8.21 3.60 13.20
CA VAL A 99 9.64 3.56 12.79
C VAL A 99 9.83 2.64 11.59
N GLY A 100 9.24 1.44 11.61
CA GLY A 100 9.29 0.51 10.49
C GLY A 100 8.68 1.09 9.21
N LEU A 101 7.55 1.81 9.30
CA LEU A 101 6.96 2.49 8.15
C LEU A 101 7.84 3.63 7.63
N ALA A 102 8.46 4.40 8.51
CA ALA A 102 9.36 5.51 8.14
C ALA A 102 10.65 5.02 7.47
N GLY A 103 11.16 3.84 7.86
CA GLY A 103 12.37 3.26 7.27
C GLY A 103 12.16 2.56 5.92
N LEU A 104 10.90 2.25 5.55
CA LEU A 104 10.62 1.52 4.31
C LEU A 104 11.15 2.18 3.03
N PRO A 105 11.09 3.51 2.83
CA PRO A 105 11.63 4.13 1.62
C PRO A 105 13.14 3.89 1.46
N GLU A 106 13.90 3.96 2.56
CA GLU A 106 15.34 3.68 2.53
C GLU A 106 15.64 2.23 2.18
N GLU A 107 14.92 1.30 2.81
CA GLU A 107 15.06 -0.13 2.51
C GLU A 107 14.69 -0.44 1.04
N GLU A 108 13.65 0.20 0.51
CA GLU A 108 13.18 0.04 -0.86
C GLU A 108 14.26 0.50 -1.86
N ILE A 109 14.85 1.68 -1.64
CA ILE A 109 15.97 2.19 -2.46
C ILE A 109 17.17 1.26 -2.37
N LYS A 110 17.52 0.77 -1.18
CA LYS A 110 18.59 -0.20 -1.01
C LYS A 110 18.31 -1.51 -1.77
N GLY A 111 17.06 -2.00 -1.76
CA GLY A 111 16.68 -3.16 -2.56
C GLY A 111 16.79 -2.90 -4.06
N LEU A 112 16.36 -1.73 -4.52
CA LEU A 112 16.46 -1.33 -5.93
C LEU A 112 17.89 -1.12 -6.41
N SER A 113 18.86 -0.87 -5.53
CA SER A 113 20.29 -0.73 -5.92
C SER A 113 20.89 -2.00 -6.54
N GLU A 114 20.22 -3.15 -6.39
CA GLU A 114 20.62 -4.40 -7.06
C GLU A 114 20.32 -4.37 -8.57
N VAL A 115 19.42 -3.48 -9.03
CA VAL A 115 18.93 -3.41 -10.42
C VAL A 115 19.11 -2.03 -11.03
N PHE A 116 19.08 -0.98 -10.21
CA PHE A 116 19.20 0.42 -10.61
C PHE A 116 20.59 0.99 -10.30
N SER A 117 21.15 1.69 -11.27
CA SER A 117 22.28 2.60 -11.04
C SER A 117 21.88 3.73 -10.08
N LEU A 118 22.84 4.45 -9.53
CA LEU A 118 22.57 5.60 -8.64
C LEU A 118 21.69 6.66 -9.31
N GLN A 119 21.92 6.92 -10.60
CA GLN A 119 21.10 7.86 -11.39
C GLN A 119 19.64 7.37 -11.52
N GLU A 120 19.44 6.09 -11.78
CA GLU A 120 18.09 5.50 -11.86
C GLU A 120 17.38 5.50 -10.51
N GLN A 121 18.09 5.26 -9.41
CA GLN A 121 17.54 5.40 -8.06
C GLN A 121 17.05 6.84 -7.79
N ALA A 122 17.84 7.84 -8.17
CA ALA A 122 17.44 9.24 -8.04
C ALA A 122 16.20 9.56 -8.91
N ARG A 123 16.14 9.07 -10.16
CA ARG A 123 14.96 9.21 -11.03
C ARG A 123 13.73 8.54 -10.42
N TYR A 124 13.90 7.35 -9.84
CA TYR A 124 12.82 6.64 -9.15
C TYR A 124 12.27 7.43 -7.96
N LEU A 125 13.11 8.03 -7.12
CA LEU A 125 12.66 8.89 -6.01
C LEU A 125 11.84 10.08 -6.51
N LEU A 126 12.29 10.75 -7.56
CA LEU A 126 11.55 11.87 -8.18
C LEU A 126 10.20 11.40 -8.77
N PHE A 127 10.16 10.21 -9.34
CA PHE A 127 8.93 9.58 -9.80
C PHE A 127 7.95 9.34 -8.66
N VAL A 128 8.39 8.71 -7.56
CA VAL A 128 7.54 8.41 -6.40
C VAL A 128 6.93 9.67 -5.81
N GLU A 129 7.72 10.75 -5.67
CA GLU A 129 7.24 12.04 -5.19
C GLU A 129 6.17 12.66 -6.11
N ARG A 130 6.37 12.64 -7.42
CA ARG A 130 5.37 13.14 -8.38
C ARG A 130 4.11 12.30 -8.37
N PHE A 131 4.26 10.99 -8.44
CA PHE A 131 3.14 10.06 -8.42
C PHE A 131 2.30 10.20 -7.15
N GLY A 132 2.95 10.32 -5.99
CA GLY A 132 2.28 10.57 -4.71
C GLY A 132 1.45 11.85 -4.72
N ARG A 133 2.00 12.97 -5.17
CA ARG A 133 1.28 14.24 -5.30
C ARG A 133 0.08 14.14 -6.24
N GLU A 134 0.25 13.47 -7.39
CA GLU A 134 -0.82 13.26 -8.36
C GLU A 134 -1.98 12.45 -7.77
N MET A 135 -1.66 11.35 -7.08
CA MET A 135 -2.66 10.51 -6.43
C MET A 135 -3.39 11.23 -5.31
N HIS A 136 -2.70 12.02 -4.50
CA HIS A 136 -3.34 12.86 -3.48
C HIS A 136 -4.30 13.88 -4.09
N ARG A 137 -3.94 14.47 -5.23
CA ARG A 137 -4.81 15.40 -5.96
C ARG A 137 -6.07 14.69 -6.46
N ILE A 138 -5.93 13.55 -7.14
CA ILE A 138 -7.06 12.77 -7.67
C ILE A 138 -8.02 12.34 -6.56
N LEU A 139 -7.48 11.84 -5.43
CA LEU A 139 -8.29 11.43 -4.29
C LEU A 139 -9.00 12.61 -3.61
N ARG A 140 -8.39 13.79 -3.58
CA ARG A 140 -9.01 15.01 -3.05
C ARG A 140 -10.14 15.50 -3.96
N GLU A 141 -9.94 15.48 -5.27
CA GLU A 141 -10.95 15.87 -6.27
C GLU A 141 -12.13 14.89 -6.29
N SER A 142 -11.89 13.58 -6.11
CA SER A 142 -12.96 12.59 -6.05
C SER A 142 -13.83 12.69 -4.77
N ARG A 143 -13.26 13.21 -3.68
CA ARG A 143 -14.02 13.44 -2.42
C ARG A 143 -14.85 14.72 -2.41
N ASN A 144 -14.59 15.64 -3.33
CA ASN A 144 -15.29 16.93 -3.39
C ASN A 144 -15.71 17.27 -4.83
N PRO A 145 -16.75 16.57 -5.38
CA PRO A 145 -17.18 16.71 -6.77
C PRO A 145 -17.73 18.10 -7.10
N ASP A 146 -18.22 18.86 -6.10
CA ASP A 146 -18.84 20.18 -6.33
C ASP A 146 -17.82 21.25 -6.75
N ARG A 147 -16.56 21.15 -6.31
CA ARG A 147 -15.48 22.05 -6.78
C ARG A 147 -15.13 21.90 -8.27
N ARG A 148 -15.56 20.82 -8.92
CA ARG A 148 -15.36 20.61 -10.36
C ARG A 148 -16.31 21.44 -11.21
N ARG A 149 -17.49 21.82 -10.68
CA ARG A 149 -18.51 22.62 -11.37
C ARG A 149 -18.20 24.11 -11.39
N GLU A 150 -17.37 24.60 -10.48
CA GLU A 150 -17.02 26.01 -10.32
C GLU A 150 -15.81 26.48 -11.12
N ARG A 151 -15.12 25.62 -11.86
CA ARG A 151 -14.03 26.06 -12.75
C ARG A 151 -14.63 26.60 -14.05
N PRO A 152 -14.57 27.94 -14.30
CA PRO A 152 -15.01 28.50 -15.59
C PRO A 152 -14.16 27.86 -16.70
N ARG A 153 -14.83 27.39 -17.76
CA ARG A 153 -14.18 26.97 -18.99
C ARG A 153 -13.49 28.22 -19.58
N ARG A 154 -12.19 28.25 -19.52
CA ARG A 154 -11.36 29.19 -20.28
C ARG A 154 -10.90 28.52 -21.58
#